data_106eb55e8e958671b0d0402ba568595b
#
_entry.id   106eb55e8e958671b0d0402ba568595b
#
_cell.length_a   1.000
_cell.length_b   1.000
_cell.length_c   1.000
_cell.angle_alpha   90.00
_cell.angle_beta   90.00
_cell.angle_gamma   90.00
#
_symmetry.space_group_name_H-M   'P 1'
#
loop_
_entity.id
_entity.type
_entity.pdbx_description
1 polymer ?
#
loop_
_entity_poly.entity_id
_entity_poly.type
_entity_poly.pdbx_seq_one_letter_code
_entity_poly.pdbx_strand_id
1 'polypeptide(L)'
;MSGLEDDSHNQHALQLLPSQQPPQWIAVHGPNGGRRPRAARPGVPRPRAGLDPIDYKNHKLTLDCLDYYNNFVCPDMVLLDTTANPLRVPLEFWRYIPDVVLDMLVSTSLTHQLIRAKAHEVSTIGMEGNSLVPIKRHRMSALQGPSVPVIYKYHQRTLMAVNQELSKTESRYGDLALGIIITLMRVEIQQSAFGAWPAHLEAARAIIAQRGGFNRLATMEDVYVGEGLVNFMLVDIMNSVMTPTWLMDERTATQTEYIAHLHTIYKDGRDSDFPCPATLLEAIIRINDVRALSRDEDQDEAELDRVSGQIFTSIASFNAADWTRTHVRTLLSPGVLTTSSPSSDDTARDSSDEQLHSESRDVADKGLDDAVAAVHDMCTDLTKTIQYAVLLYCLRTLHMDRRTSSGMSSPQLASVWLSDDMALDVESAHRSALDMLLAALHRLWDVEAKGKDWCGKLSFWPLFIAGMEMDPGPETQAERDFVCGSLRKLVYYLGDLSPLDAVSVLQLIWRRTAVGGCSGRQRFSWDERLVMPGIRGLYFF
;
A
#
# COMPACT_ATOMS: atom_id res chain seq x y z
N MET A 1 -25.90 14.04 36.51
CA MET A 1 -25.94 12.68 36.98
C MET A 1 -25.77 11.86 35.71
N SER A 2 -24.64 11.54 35.38
CA SER A 2 -23.65 10.50 35.69
C SER A 2 -23.85 9.27 34.79
N GLY A 3 -22.88 8.96 33.98
CA GLY A 3 -22.76 7.77 33.19
C GLY A 3 -21.44 7.82 32.41
N LEU A 4 -20.33 7.82 33.15
CA LEU A 4 -19.01 7.45 32.64
C LEU A 4 -18.96 5.93 32.58
N GLU A 5 -19.05 5.31 31.44
CA GLU A 5 -18.68 3.91 31.21
C GLU A 5 -17.41 3.86 30.39
N ASP A 6 -16.38 3.65 31.07
CA ASP A 6 -15.41 2.54 31.16
C ASP A 6 -14.47 2.40 29.95
N ASP A 7 -13.38 3.20 30.03
CA ASP A 7 -12.17 3.10 29.17
C ASP A 7 -11.23 1.94 29.55
N SER A 8 -11.75 0.91 30.26
CA SER A 8 -10.90 -0.16 30.84
C SER A 8 -10.35 -1.20 29.86
N HIS A 9 -10.81 -1.22 28.60
CA HIS A 9 -10.34 -2.24 27.64
C HIS A 9 -9.02 -1.92 26.93
N ASN A 10 -8.57 -0.66 26.92
CA ASN A 10 -7.31 -0.30 26.26
C ASN A 10 -6.08 -0.36 27.18
N GLN A 11 -6.28 -0.42 28.49
CA GLN A 11 -5.16 -0.47 29.44
C GLN A 11 -4.55 -1.87 29.62
N HIS A 12 -5.26 -2.95 29.26
CA HIS A 12 -4.74 -4.32 29.39
C HIS A 12 -3.68 -4.71 28.34
N ALA A 13 -3.64 -4.06 27.20
CA ALA A 13 -2.62 -4.33 26.17
C ALA A 13 -1.24 -3.74 26.51
N LEU A 14 -1.19 -2.71 27.35
CA LEU A 14 0.04 -1.98 27.69
C LEU A 14 0.72 -2.42 28.99
N GLN A 15 0.06 -3.22 29.84
CA GLN A 15 0.60 -3.61 31.15
C GLN A 15 1.55 -4.82 31.16
N LEU A 16 1.89 -5.41 29.99
CA LEU A 16 2.66 -6.67 29.92
C LEU A 16 4.12 -6.52 29.50
N LEU A 17 4.76 -5.34 29.60
CA LEU A 17 6.07 -5.13 29.02
C LEU A 17 7.16 -4.70 30.05
N PRO A 18 7.97 -5.64 30.59
CA PRO A 18 9.27 -5.32 31.20
C PRO A 18 10.42 -5.39 30.16
N SER A 19 11.42 -4.53 30.33
CA SER A 19 12.54 -4.28 29.41
C SER A 19 13.63 -5.34 29.42
N GLN A 20 14.07 -5.88 28.25
CA GLN A 20 15.42 -6.45 27.97
C GLN A 20 15.71 -6.71 26.49
N GLN A 21 17.01 -6.87 26.11
CA GLN A 21 17.56 -6.87 24.75
C GLN A 21 17.31 -8.13 23.91
N PRO A 22 17.35 -8.04 22.54
CA PRO A 22 16.88 -9.10 21.63
C PRO A 22 17.97 -10.03 21.08
N PRO A 23 17.61 -11.24 20.60
CA PRO A 23 18.50 -12.16 19.87
C PRO A 23 18.51 -11.91 18.36
N GLN A 24 19.64 -12.22 17.73
CA GLN A 24 19.95 -12.04 16.30
C GLN A 24 19.32 -13.15 15.46
N TRP A 25 18.62 -12.80 14.36
CA TRP A 25 18.07 -13.73 13.39
C TRP A 25 18.63 -13.55 11.98
N ILE A 26 19.00 -14.66 11.40
CA ILE A 26 19.23 -15.06 10.01
C ILE A 26 19.83 -14.02 9.07
N ALA A 27 21.16 -14.07 8.91
CA ALA A 27 21.81 -13.59 7.70
C ALA A 27 21.77 -14.69 6.63
N VAL A 28 20.94 -14.53 5.61
CA VAL A 28 21.04 -15.32 4.37
C VAL A 28 22.14 -14.69 3.55
N HIS A 29 23.28 -15.35 3.43
CA HIS A 29 24.37 -14.90 2.58
C HIS A 29 24.08 -15.30 1.13
N GLY A 30 23.95 -14.31 0.26
CA GLY A 30 24.05 -14.49 -1.18
C GLY A 30 25.45 -15.00 -1.60
N PRO A 31 25.57 -15.63 -2.77
CA PRO A 31 26.80 -16.29 -3.21
C PRO A 31 27.77 -15.30 -3.84
N ASN A 32 28.47 -14.47 -3.07
CA ASN A 32 29.72 -13.85 -3.54
C ASN A 32 30.51 -13.23 -2.38
N GLY A 33 31.66 -13.78 -2.14
CA GLY A 33 32.72 -13.13 -1.36
C GLY A 33 33.43 -13.97 -0.31
N GLY A 34 34.60 -14.48 -0.68
CA GLY A 34 35.81 -14.65 0.14
C GLY A 34 35.72 -15.39 1.48
N ARG A 35 36.14 -16.65 1.47
CA ARG A 35 36.31 -17.51 2.65
C ARG A 35 37.21 -16.89 3.73
N ARG A 36 36.66 -16.70 4.93
CA ARG A 36 37.39 -16.88 6.20
C ARG A 36 36.58 -17.80 7.11
N PRO A 37 37.18 -18.80 7.78
CA PRO A 37 36.46 -19.70 8.67
C PRO A 37 35.99 -18.91 9.89
N ARG A 38 34.69 -18.75 10.04
CA ARG A 38 34.05 -18.13 11.19
C ARG A 38 33.55 -19.20 12.13
N ALA A 39 33.87 -19.05 13.42
CA ALA A 39 33.36 -19.92 14.50
C ALA A 39 31.82 -20.08 14.40
N ALA A 40 31.34 -21.28 14.61
CA ALA A 40 29.92 -21.61 14.58
C ALA A 40 29.12 -20.67 15.49
N ARG A 41 28.21 -19.88 14.89
CA ARG A 41 27.26 -19.05 15.65
C ARG A 41 26.19 -19.95 16.25
N PRO A 42 25.87 -19.86 17.57
CA PRO A 42 24.74 -20.56 18.13
C PRO A 42 23.44 -19.92 17.59
N GLY A 43 22.56 -20.72 17.01
CA GLY A 43 21.20 -20.29 16.67
C GLY A 43 20.74 -20.43 15.23
N VAL A 44 21.58 -20.89 14.28
CA VAL A 44 21.10 -21.19 12.93
C VAL A 44 20.18 -22.42 12.98
N PRO A 45 18.90 -22.32 12.52
CA PRO A 45 18.02 -23.49 12.42
C PRO A 45 18.68 -24.55 11.56
N ARG A 46 18.78 -25.78 12.07
CA ARG A 46 19.31 -26.91 11.28
C ARG A 46 18.29 -27.27 10.20
N PRO A 47 18.75 -27.57 8.94
CA PRO A 47 17.86 -28.07 7.92
C PRO A 47 17.13 -29.33 8.43
N ARG A 48 15.83 -29.40 8.17
CA ARG A 48 15.02 -30.56 8.54
C ARG A 48 15.53 -31.80 7.80
N ALA A 49 15.93 -32.83 8.54
CA ALA A 49 16.33 -34.12 7.97
C ALA A 49 15.08 -34.89 7.53
N GLY A 50 15.17 -35.61 6.40
CA GLY A 50 14.25 -36.59 5.81
C GLY A 50 12.75 -36.49 6.19
N LEU A 51 11.88 -36.29 5.19
CA LEU A 51 10.45 -36.09 5.36
C LEU A 51 9.71 -37.40 5.67
N ASP A 52 8.97 -37.45 6.79
CA ASP A 52 7.97 -38.48 7.04
C ASP A 52 6.79 -38.34 6.02
N PRO A 53 6.15 -39.44 5.57
CA PRO A 53 5.03 -39.38 4.63
C PRO A 53 3.84 -38.52 5.08
N ILE A 54 3.63 -38.34 6.39
CA ILE A 54 2.61 -37.46 6.96
C ILE A 54 3.03 -35.99 6.82
N ASP A 55 4.29 -35.69 6.96
CA ASP A 55 4.88 -34.37 6.75
C ASP A 55 4.84 -33.96 5.27
N TYR A 56 4.94 -34.91 4.35
CA TYR A 56 4.95 -34.62 2.91
C TYR A 56 3.70 -33.91 2.41
N LYS A 57 2.49 -34.25 2.93
CA LYS A 57 1.25 -33.58 2.53
C LYS A 57 1.18 -32.13 3.00
N ASN A 58 1.67 -31.85 4.20
CA ASN A 58 1.73 -30.49 4.73
C ASN A 58 2.79 -29.67 3.98
N HIS A 59 3.92 -30.27 3.64
CA HIS A 59 4.98 -29.62 2.88
C HIS A 59 4.57 -29.37 1.43
N LYS A 60 3.81 -30.29 0.81
CA LYS A 60 3.30 -30.08 -0.54
C LYS A 60 2.42 -28.84 -0.61
N LEU A 61 1.44 -28.68 0.30
CA LEU A 61 0.60 -27.47 0.34
C LEU A 61 1.44 -26.20 0.51
N THR A 62 2.44 -26.22 1.39
CA THR A 62 3.33 -25.08 1.60
C THR A 62 4.10 -24.74 0.33
N LEU A 63 4.67 -25.72 -0.34
CA LEU A 63 5.42 -25.50 -1.59
C LEU A 63 4.51 -25.02 -2.73
N ASP A 64 3.32 -25.61 -2.88
CA ASP A 64 2.32 -25.18 -3.86
C ASP A 64 1.88 -23.72 -3.59
N CYS A 65 1.73 -23.34 -2.32
CA CYS A 65 1.39 -21.96 -1.93
C CYS A 65 2.56 -20.99 -2.13
N LEU A 66 3.81 -21.39 -1.89
CA LEU A 66 4.99 -20.55 -2.15
C LEU A 66 5.21 -20.34 -3.65
N ASP A 67 5.03 -21.38 -4.44
CA ASP A 67 5.07 -21.25 -5.90
C ASP A 67 3.98 -20.29 -6.39
N TYR A 68 2.76 -20.43 -5.89
CA TYR A 68 1.68 -19.51 -6.18
C TYR A 68 1.99 -18.08 -5.72
N TYR A 69 2.53 -17.90 -4.52
CA TYR A 69 2.93 -16.60 -3.97
C TYR A 69 3.90 -15.89 -4.92
N ASN A 70 4.95 -16.60 -5.34
CA ASN A 70 5.97 -16.06 -6.23
C ASN A 70 5.45 -15.70 -7.63
N ASN A 71 4.49 -16.48 -8.15
CA ASN A 71 4.03 -16.33 -9.55
C ASN A 71 2.78 -15.46 -9.70
N PHE A 72 2.03 -15.22 -8.62
CA PHE A 72 0.76 -14.49 -8.68
C PHE A 72 0.67 -13.36 -7.64
N VAL A 73 1.08 -13.58 -6.38
CA VAL A 73 0.96 -12.53 -5.35
C VAL A 73 2.07 -11.49 -5.50
N CYS A 74 3.34 -11.92 -5.57
CA CYS A 74 4.47 -10.99 -5.72
C CYS A 74 4.36 -10.06 -6.94
N PRO A 75 3.99 -10.55 -8.16
CA PRO A 75 3.79 -9.69 -9.31
C PRO A 75 2.71 -8.63 -9.12
N ASP A 76 1.68 -8.94 -8.34
CA ASP A 76 0.58 -7.98 -8.09
C ASP A 76 0.97 -6.86 -7.10
N MET A 77 2.02 -7.07 -6.32
CA MET A 77 2.48 -6.14 -5.27
C MET A 77 3.57 -5.16 -5.73
N VAL A 78 3.97 -5.15 -6.99
CA VAL A 78 5.03 -4.26 -7.49
C VAL A 78 4.61 -3.58 -8.79
N LEU A 79 5.25 -2.45 -9.07
CA LEU A 79 4.99 -1.69 -10.30
C LEU A 79 5.32 -2.52 -11.55
N LEU A 80 6.52 -3.08 -11.59
CA LEU A 80 7.00 -3.97 -12.65
C LEU A 80 7.61 -5.22 -12.02
N ASP A 81 7.08 -6.39 -12.41
CA ASP A 81 7.59 -7.66 -11.90
C ASP A 81 8.87 -8.06 -12.65
N THR A 82 9.99 -8.00 -11.96
CA THR A 82 11.29 -8.39 -12.48
C THR A 82 11.83 -9.62 -11.75
N THR A 83 12.88 -10.24 -12.29
CA THR A 83 13.58 -11.35 -11.62
C THR A 83 14.20 -10.93 -10.28
N ALA A 84 14.44 -9.64 -10.09
CA ALA A 84 14.98 -9.06 -8.86
C ALA A 84 13.89 -8.60 -7.87
N ASN A 85 12.62 -8.98 -8.09
CA ASN A 85 11.53 -8.63 -7.18
C ASN A 85 11.85 -9.12 -5.75
N PRO A 86 12.06 -8.21 -4.77
CA PRO A 86 12.53 -8.56 -3.42
C PRO A 86 11.48 -9.31 -2.61
N LEU A 87 10.21 -9.25 -3.02
CA LEU A 87 9.12 -9.96 -2.35
C LEU A 87 9.11 -11.46 -2.67
N ARG A 88 9.88 -11.90 -3.68
CA ARG A 88 9.93 -13.31 -4.03
C ARG A 88 10.68 -14.11 -2.96
N VAL A 89 10.15 -15.28 -2.66
CA VAL A 89 10.72 -16.24 -1.73
C VAL A 89 11.32 -17.40 -2.53
N PRO A 90 12.65 -17.48 -2.67
CA PRO A 90 13.27 -18.58 -3.42
C PRO A 90 12.90 -19.94 -2.80
N LEU A 91 12.40 -20.85 -3.63
CA LEU A 91 11.88 -22.15 -3.15
C LEU A 91 12.95 -23.01 -2.45
N GLU A 92 14.22 -22.87 -2.82
CA GLU A 92 15.33 -23.57 -2.17
C GLU A 92 15.55 -23.18 -0.71
N PHE A 93 15.09 -21.97 -0.31
CA PHE A 93 15.26 -21.47 1.06
C PHE A 93 14.09 -21.76 1.98
N TRP A 94 12.99 -22.37 1.51
CA TRP A 94 11.79 -22.60 2.32
C TRP A 94 12.06 -23.30 3.66
N ARG A 95 13.07 -24.18 3.72
CA ARG A 95 13.45 -24.93 4.93
C ARG A 95 14.09 -24.08 6.03
N TYR A 96 14.52 -22.87 5.68
CA TYR A 96 15.14 -21.92 6.59
C TYR A 96 14.18 -20.85 7.06
N ILE A 97 12.99 -20.77 6.45
CA ILE A 97 11.96 -19.80 6.81
C ILE A 97 11.28 -20.28 8.10
N PRO A 98 11.07 -19.41 9.10
CA PRO A 98 10.32 -19.73 10.31
C PRO A 98 8.90 -20.24 9.98
N ASP A 99 8.42 -21.23 10.72
CA ASP A 99 7.11 -21.84 10.51
C ASP A 99 5.97 -20.82 10.49
N VAL A 100 6.03 -19.81 11.35
CA VAL A 100 5.03 -18.74 11.42
C VAL A 100 4.98 -17.91 10.14
N VAL A 101 6.12 -17.65 9.51
CA VAL A 101 6.19 -16.93 8.22
C VAL A 101 5.63 -17.81 7.10
N LEU A 102 5.94 -19.12 7.10
CA LEU A 102 5.34 -20.07 6.15
C LEU A 102 3.82 -20.15 6.33
N ASP A 103 3.33 -20.17 7.56
CA ASP A 103 1.88 -20.18 7.85
C ASP A 103 1.19 -18.91 7.31
N MET A 104 1.84 -17.74 7.43
CA MET A 104 1.34 -16.49 6.84
C MET A 104 1.33 -16.55 5.32
N LEU A 105 2.40 -16.99 4.67
CA LEU A 105 2.49 -17.14 3.21
C LEU A 105 1.43 -18.10 2.67
N VAL A 106 1.18 -19.22 3.35
CA VAL A 106 0.10 -20.15 3.00
C VAL A 106 -1.26 -19.49 3.13
N SER A 107 -1.52 -18.78 4.23
CA SER A 107 -2.78 -18.07 4.45
C SER A 107 -3.01 -17.00 3.39
N THR A 108 -2.02 -16.17 3.10
CA THR A 108 -2.07 -15.11 2.07
C THR A 108 -2.33 -15.70 0.68
N SER A 109 -1.60 -16.75 0.30
CA SER A 109 -1.74 -17.39 -1.01
C SER A 109 -3.10 -18.01 -1.21
N LEU A 110 -3.61 -18.76 -0.22
CA LEU A 110 -4.94 -19.36 -0.28
C LEU A 110 -6.06 -18.31 -0.28
N THR A 111 -5.89 -17.22 0.49
CA THR A 111 -6.81 -16.07 0.50
C THR A 111 -6.87 -15.42 -0.87
N HIS A 112 -5.71 -15.11 -1.45
CA HIS A 112 -5.59 -14.53 -2.77
C HIS A 112 -6.22 -15.42 -3.85
N GLN A 113 -5.93 -16.73 -3.86
CA GLN A 113 -6.54 -17.70 -4.77
C GLN A 113 -8.08 -17.70 -4.65
N LEU A 114 -8.58 -17.76 -3.41
CA LEU A 114 -10.02 -17.82 -3.15
C LEU A 114 -10.72 -16.55 -3.61
N ILE A 115 -10.16 -15.38 -3.30
CA ILE A 115 -10.72 -14.09 -3.70
C ILE A 115 -10.74 -13.96 -5.21
N ARG A 116 -9.63 -14.27 -5.91
CA ARG A 116 -9.58 -14.23 -7.38
C ARG A 116 -10.57 -15.19 -8.02
N ALA A 117 -10.65 -16.41 -7.53
CA ALA A 117 -11.60 -17.40 -8.04
C ALA A 117 -13.06 -16.98 -7.87
N LYS A 118 -13.37 -16.21 -6.83
CA LYS A 118 -14.71 -15.76 -6.47
C LYS A 118 -14.96 -14.27 -6.67
N ALA A 119 -14.08 -13.55 -7.34
CA ALA A 119 -14.15 -12.10 -7.49
C ALA A 119 -15.51 -11.62 -8.03
N HIS A 120 -16.09 -12.36 -8.98
CA HIS A 120 -17.41 -12.03 -9.50
C HIS A 120 -18.52 -12.21 -8.45
N GLU A 121 -18.52 -13.33 -7.70
CA GLU A 121 -19.50 -13.57 -6.64
C GLU A 121 -19.38 -12.53 -5.53
N VAL A 122 -18.15 -12.23 -5.12
CA VAL A 122 -17.85 -11.28 -4.04
C VAL A 122 -18.23 -9.85 -4.42
N SER A 123 -18.02 -9.45 -5.67
CA SER A 123 -18.35 -8.09 -6.13
C SER A 123 -19.84 -7.77 -6.07
N THR A 124 -20.71 -8.80 -6.03
CA THR A 124 -22.17 -8.67 -5.86
C THR A 124 -22.59 -8.70 -4.39
N ILE A 125 -21.75 -9.20 -3.48
CA ILE A 125 -22.04 -9.26 -2.04
C ILE A 125 -22.02 -7.83 -1.48
N GLY A 126 -23.13 -7.35 -0.97
CA GLY A 126 -23.28 -6.02 -0.37
C GLY A 126 -24.01 -5.00 -1.22
N MET A 127 -24.45 -5.35 -2.43
CA MET A 127 -25.36 -4.50 -3.22
C MET A 127 -26.81 -4.55 -2.70
N GLU A 128 -27.16 -5.55 -1.90
CA GLU A 128 -28.50 -5.72 -1.34
C GLU A 128 -28.58 -5.15 0.07
N GLY A 129 -28.95 -3.89 0.21
CA GLY A 129 -29.37 -3.36 1.48
C GLY A 129 -29.25 -1.84 1.59
N ASN A 130 -30.40 -1.19 1.82
CA ASN A 130 -30.51 0.21 2.25
C ASN A 130 -29.99 0.44 3.71
N SER A 131 -29.22 -0.47 4.26
CA SER A 131 -28.74 -0.37 5.64
C SER A 131 -27.59 0.63 5.73
N LEU A 132 -27.79 1.67 6.53
CA LEU A 132 -26.76 2.63 6.97
C LEU A 132 -25.81 2.02 8.01
N VAL A 133 -26.00 0.76 8.35
CA VAL A 133 -25.13 0.05 9.32
C VAL A 133 -23.82 -0.28 8.63
N PRO A 134 -22.67 0.16 9.16
CA PRO A 134 -21.37 -0.19 8.60
C PRO A 134 -21.24 -1.70 8.50
N ILE A 135 -20.76 -2.18 7.39
CA ILE A 135 -20.60 -3.61 7.10
C ILE A 135 -19.41 -4.12 7.92
N LYS A 136 -19.60 -4.32 9.22
CA LYS A 136 -18.64 -4.99 10.12
C LYS A 136 -18.56 -6.51 9.88
N ARG A 137 -19.22 -7.03 8.86
CA ARG A 137 -19.17 -8.46 8.56
C ARG A 137 -17.91 -8.74 7.77
N HIS A 138 -17.06 -9.58 8.34
CA HIS A 138 -15.93 -10.15 7.63
C HIS A 138 -16.41 -10.71 6.29
N ARG A 139 -16.07 -10.04 5.19
CA ARG A 139 -16.44 -10.50 3.83
C ARG A 139 -15.90 -11.91 3.57
N MET A 140 -14.75 -12.25 4.19
CA MET A 140 -14.22 -13.62 4.18
C MET A 140 -15.23 -14.66 4.69
N SER A 141 -16.07 -14.34 5.67
CA SER A 141 -17.09 -15.29 6.17
C SER A 141 -18.21 -15.56 5.15
N ALA A 142 -18.38 -14.68 4.17
CA ALA A 142 -19.32 -14.88 3.08
C ALA A 142 -18.73 -15.75 1.95
N LEU A 143 -17.41 -15.90 1.90
CA LEU A 143 -16.72 -16.76 0.95
C LEU A 143 -16.86 -18.22 1.42
N GLN A 144 -17.57 -19.02 0.63
CA GLN A 144 -17.70 -20.46 0.89
C GLN A 144 -16.69 -21.24 0.05
N GLY A 145 -16.15 -22.30 0.60
CA GLY A 145 -15.24 -23.19 -0.13
C GLY A 145 -14.34 -24.02 0.77
N PRO A 146 -13.74 -25.08 0.24
CA PRO A 146 -12.90 -26.00 1.02
C PRO A 146 -11.61 -25.32 1.55
N SER A 147 -11.16 -24.24 0.94
CA SER A 147 -9.97 -23.49 1.40
C SER A 147 -10.24 -22.63 2.63
N VAL A 148 -11.49 -22.21 2.89
CA VAL A 148 -11.83 -21.29 3.99
C VAL A 148 -11.42 -21.84 5.36
N PRO A 149 -11.75 -23.09 5.76
CA PRO A 149 -11.29 -23.63 7.03
C PRO A 149 -9.77 -23.75 7.13
N VAL A 150 -9.09 -23.99 5.98
CA VAL A 150 -7.63 -24.09 5.92
C VAL A 150 -7.01 -22.71 6.16
N ILE A 151 -7.51 -21.66 5.52
CA ILE A 151 -7.08 -20.26 5.72
C ILE A 151 -7.19 -19.90 7.22
N TYR A 152 -8.36 -20.11 7.83
CA TYR A 152 -8.55 -19.82 9.25
C TYR A 152 -7.64 -20.63 10.17
N LYS A 153 -7.35 -21.90 9.83
CA LYS A 153 -6.40 -22.72 10.59
C LYS A 153 -5.00 -22.12 10.58
N TYR A 154 -4.50 -21.70 9.41
CA TYR A 154 -3.17 -21.10 9.30
C TYR A 154 -3.13 -19.73 9.95
N HIS A 155 -4.17 -18.92 9.79
CA HIS A 155 -4.29 -17.65 10.48
C HIS A 155 -4.29 -17.81 12.01
N GLN A 156 -5.05 -18.77 12.57
CA GLN A 156 -5.04 -19.07 13.99
C GLN A 156 -3.65 -19.51 14.49
N ARG A 157 -2.94 -20.35 13.73
CA ARG A 157 -1.56 -20.75 14.06
C ARG A 157 -0.63 -19.54 14.11
N THR A 158 -0.75 -18.63 13.16
CA THR A 158 0.00 -17.37 13.16
C THR A 158 -0.27 -16.57 14.41
N LEU A 159 -1.53 -16.32 14.77
CA LEU A 159 -1.89 -15.58 15.99
C LEU A 159 -1.35 -16.26 17.26
N MET A 160 -1.41 -17.58 17.35
CA MET A 160 -0.84 -18.32 18.48
C MET A 160 0.68 -18.17 18.56
N ALA A 161 1.36 -18.22 17.41
CA ALA A 161 2.81 -18.05 17.34
C ALA A 161 3.24 -16.62 17.71
N VAL A 162 2.50 -15.58 17.25
CA VAL A 162 2.70 -14.18 17.66
C VAL A 162 2.59 -14.05 19.18
N ASN A 163 1.51 -14.55 19.77
CA ASN A 163 1.30 -14.48 21.22
C ASN A 163 2.41 -15.21 21.99
N GLN A 164 2.87 -16.35 21.48
CA GLN A 164 3.98 -17.08 22.07
C GLN A 164 5.29 -16.29 21.97
N GLU A 165 5.56 -15.64 20.82
CA GLU A 165 6.78 -14.84 20.63
C GLU A 165 6.77 -13.60 21.52
N LEU A 166 5.66 -12.89 21.61
CA LEU A 166 5.49 -11.72 22.48
C LEU A 166 5.55 -12.06 23.97
N SER A 167 5.24 -13.30 24.37
CA SER A 167 5.34 -13.75 25.75
C SER A 167 6.79 -14.01 26.21
N LYS A 168 7.71 -14.20 25.27
CA LYS A 168 9.14 -14.43 25.57
C LYS A 168 9.83 -13.12 25.89
N THR A 169 10.39 -13.00 27.09
CA THR A 169 11.07 -11.77 27.53
C THR A 169 12.26 -11.40 26.64
N GLU A 170 12.92 -12.40 26.05
CA GLU A 170 14.17 -12.24 25.30
C GLU A 170 13.96 -11.80 23.84
N SER A 171 12.85 -12.18 23.20
CA SER A 171 12.62 -11.99 21.77
C SER A 171 11.40 -11.15 21.38
N ARG A 172 10.56 -10.75 22.33
CA ARG A 172 9.32 -10.02 22.06
C ARG A 172 9.48 -8.68 21.30
N TYR A 173 10.67 -8.10 21.35
CA TYR A 173 11.02 -6.89 20.60
C TYR A 173 12.01 -7.17 19.47
N GLY A 174 12.24 -8.44 19.12
CA GLY A 174 13.17 -8.84 18.07
C GLY A 174 12.63 -8.61 16.66
N ASP A 175 13.51 -8.81 15.67
CA ASP A 175 13.17 -8.66 14.26
C ASP A 175 12.06 -9.60 13.82
N LEU A 176 12.07 -10.83 14.33
CA LEU A 176 11.01 -11.80 14.04
C LEU A 176 9.64 -11.30 14.53
N ALA A 177 9.55 -10.81 15.77
CA ALA A 177 8.30 -10.30 16.33
C ALA A 177 7.76 -9.12 15.51
N LEU A 178 8.62 -8.15 15.18
CA LEU A 178 8.27 -7.00 14.36
C LEU A 178 7.80 -7.44 12.96
N GLY A 179 8.58 -8.30 12.29
CA GLY A 179 8.26 -8.79 10.94
C GLY A 179 6.94 -9.57 10.89
N ILE A 180 6.67 -10.42 11.88
CA ILE A 180 5.41 -11.17 11.96
C ILE A 180 4.23 -10.20 12.15
N ILE A 181 4.33 -9.20 13.03
CA ILE A 181 3.25 -8.25 13.31
C ILE A 181 2.95 -7.40 12.07
N ILE A 182 3.97 -6.92 11.36
CA ILE A 182 3.79 -6.14 10.12
C ILE A 182 3.15 -7.01 9.03
N THR A 183 3.60 -8.26 8.88
CA THR A 183 3.01 -9.18 7.89
C THR A 183 1.56 -9.52 8.25
N LEU A 184 1.27 -9.76 9.54
CA LEU A 184 -0.10 -10.04 10.00
C LEU A 184 -1.03 -8.84 9.76
N MET A 185 -0.55 -7.63 9.96
CA MET A 185 -1.27 -6.40 9.62
C MET A 185 -1.71 -6.40 8.14
N ARG A 186 -0.83 -6.77 7.23
CA ARG A 186 -1.14 -6.85 5.79
C ARG A 186 -2.14 -7.97 5.47
N VAL A 187 -2.00 -9.13 6.10
CA VAL A 187 -2.97 -10.25 5.95
C VAL A 187 -4.37 -9.84 6.40
N GLU A 188 -4.47 -9.09 7.48
CA GLU A 188 -5.76 -8.55 7.96
C GLU A 188 -6.35 -7.53 6.98
N ILE A 189 -5.52 -6.61 6.44
CA ILE A 189 -5.94 -5.61 5.44
C ILE A 189 -6.45 -6.31 4.17
N GLN A 190 -5.76 -7.34 3.68
CA GLN A 190 -6.19 -8.13 2.52
C GLN A 190 -7.61 -8.70 2.69
N GLN A 191 -7.97 -9.06 3.90
CA GLN A 191 -9.29 -9.61 4.20
C GLN A 191 -10.35 -8.54 4.41
N SER A 192 -9.99 -7.39 4.96
CA SER A 192 -10.89 -6.25 5.17
C SER A 192 -10.14 -5.00 5.63
N ALA A 193 -10.50 -3.85 5.07
CA ALA A 193 -10.06 -2.55 5.55
C ALA A 193 -10.57 -2.23 6.99
N PHE A 194 -11.55 -2.98 7.49
CA PHE A 194 -12.13 -2.84 8.84
C PHE A 194 -11.64 -3.89 9.82
N GLY A 195 -10.57 -4.61 9.49
CA GLY A 195 -10.01 -5.71 10.29
C GLY A 195 -9.36 -5.26 11.60
N ALA A 196 -8.69 -6.19 12.26
CA ALA A 196 -7.96 -5.93 13.51
C ALA A 196 -6.57 -5.28 13.27
N TRP A 197 -6.21 -4.99 12.03
CA TRP A 197 -4.92 -4.42 11.64
C TRP A 197 -4.48 -3.18 12.44
N PRO A 198 -5.38 -2.27 12.95
CA PRO A 198 -4.93 -1.13 13.76
C PRO A 198 -4.24 -1.55 15.06
N ALA A 199 -4.66 -2.67 15.67
CA ALA A 199 -4.00 -3.20 16.85
C ALA A 199 -2.58 -3.71 16.53
N HIS A 200 -2.37 -4.26 15.34
CA HIS A 200 -1.05 -4.69 14.88
C HIS A 200 -0.15 -3.49 14.55
N LEU A 201 -0.71 -2.40 14.00
CA LEU A 201 0.02 -1.15 13.79
C LEU A 201 0.52 -0.58 15.12
N GLU A 202 -0.34 -0.53 16.15
CA GLU A 202 0.05 -0.07 17.48
C GLU A 202 1.13 -0.96 18.12
N ALA A 203 1.02 -2.27 17.97
CA ALA A 203 2.02 -3.21 18.44
C ALA A 203 3.38 -3.01 17.73
N ALA A 204 3.38 -2.79 16.41
CA ALA A 204 4.59 -2.49 15.65
C ALA A 204 5.22 -1.17 16.11
N ARG A 205 4.43 -0.10 16.30
CA ARG A 205 4.89 1.19 16.85
C ARG A 205 5.56 1.00 18.22
N ALA A 206 4.93 0.23 19.12
CA ALA A 206 5.49 -0.03 20.44
C ALA A 206 6.84 -0.76 20.37
N ILE A 207 6.98 -1.75 19.48
CA ILE A 207 8.26 -2.47 19.29
C ILE A 207 9.32 -1.52 18.72
N ILE A 208 8.98 -0.73 17.70
CA ILE A 208 9.90 0.25 17.09
C ILE A 208 10.38 1.26 18.14
N ALA A 209 9.49 1.81 18.97
CA ALA A 209 9.82 2.73 20.04
C ALA A 209 10.77 2.10 21.07
N GLN A 210 10.49 0.85 21.50
CA GLN A 210 11.35 0.12 22.46
C GLN A 210 12.75 -0.18 21.88
N ARG A 211 12.88 -0.23 20.56
CA ARG A 211 14.17 -0.46 19.87
C ARG A 211 14.94 0.84 19.60
N GLY A 212 14.45 1.97 20.06
CA GLY A 212 15.11 3.28 19.94
C GLY A 212 14.60 4.14 18.78
N GLY A 213 13.39 3.86 18.28
CA GLY A 213 12.70 4.64 17.27
C GLY A 213 12.97 4.21 15.83
N PHE A 214 12.19 4.80 14.92
CA PHE A 214 12.24 4.49 13.49
C PHE A 214 13.61 4.80 12.87
N ASN A 215 14.16 5.98 13.15
CA ASN A 215 15.45 6.43 12.62
C ASN A 215 16.60 5.44 12.92
N ARG A 216 16.62 4.89 14.14
CA ARG A 216 17.63 3.90 14.50
C ARG A 216 17.51 2.62 13.69
N LEU A 217 16.29 2.12 13.51
CA LEU A 217 16.05 0.89 12.76
C LEU A 217 16.31 1.09 11.26
N ALA A 218 15.93 2.23 10.72
CA ALA A 218 16.11 2.58 9.31
C ALA A 218 17.60 2.70 8.90
N THR A 219 18.51 2.95 9.86
CA THR A 219 19.95 3.00 9.62
C THR A 219 20.65 1.65 9.78
N MET A 220 19.94 0.59 10.19
CA MET A 220 20.52 -0.74 10.27
C MET A 220 20.63 -1.36 8.87
N GLU A 221 21.76 -1.99 8.58
CA GLU A 221 22.03 -2.64 7.27
C GLU A 221 21.30 -3.99 7.08
N ASP A 222 20.18 -4.20 7.75
CA ASP A 222 19.40 -5.42 7.63
C ASP A 222 18.27 -5.23 6.60
N VAL A 223 18.41 -5.88 5.45
CA VAL A 223 17.47 -5.75 4.33
C VAL A 223 16.05 -6.16 4.71
N TYR A 224 15.89 -7.20 5.51
CA TYR A 224 14.55 -7.70 5.91
C TYR A 224 13.83 -6.74 6.86
N VAL A 225 14.59 -6.13 7.77
CA VAL A 225 14.05 -5.08 8.64
C VAL A 225 13.65 -3.87 7.80
N GLY A 226 14.44 -3.52 6.78
CA GLY A 226 14.17 -2.40 5.88
C GLY A 226 12.84 -2.54 5.12
N GLU A 227 12.57 -3.70 4.51
CA GLU A 227 11.30 -3.97 3.81
C GLU A 227 10.10 -3.94 4.77
N GLY A 228 10.24 -4.54 5.96
CA GLY A 228 9.23 -4.46 7.00
C GLY A 228 8.93 -3.02 7.41
N LEU A 229 9.99 -2.20 7.59
CA LEU A 229 9.84 -0.79 7.96
C LEU A 229 9.16 0.03 6.87
N VAL A 230 9.39 -0.25 5.58
CA VAL A 230 8.66 0.38 4.47
C VAL A 230 7.16 0.10 4.57
N ASN A 231 6.79 -1.17 4.73
CA ASN A 231 5.38 -1.56 4.88
C ASN A 231 4.74 -0.88 6.11
N PHE A 232 5.42 -0.87 7.25
CA PHE A 232 4.96 -0.19 8.45
C PHE A 232 4.76 1.31 8.20
N MET A 233 5.76 1.99 7.63
CA MET A 233 5.73 3.42 7.33
C MET A 233 4.55 3.79 6.43
N LEU A 234 4.33 3.04 5.35
CA LEU A 234 3.23 3.28 4.42
C LEU A 234 1.87 3.12 5.09
N VAL A 235 1.67 2.04 5.85
CA VAL A 235 0.41 1.84 6.60
C VAL A 235 0.20 2.97 7.61
N ASP A 236 1.25 3.39 8.29
CA ASP A 236 1.18 4.47 9.28
C ASP A 236 0.81 5.81 8.66
N ILE A 237 1.45 6.19 7.54
CA ILE A 237 1.15 7.42 6.79
C ILE A 237 -0.30 7.40 6.28
N MET A 238 -0.71 6.32 5.63
CA MET A 238 -2.03 6.22 5.01
C MET A 238 -3.15 6.10 6.05
N ASN A 239 -2.88 5.50 7.21
CA ASN A 239 -3.79 5.54 8.35
C ASN A 239 -4.08 6.98 8.78
N SER A 240 -3.06 7.86 8.81
CA SER A 240 -3.26 9.28 9.15
C SER A 240 -4.07 10.03 8.11
N VAL A 241 -3.92 9.72 6.81
CA VAL A 241 -4.79 10.26 5.75
C VAL A 241 -6.27 9.98 6.04
N MET A 242 -6.56 8.76 6.53
CA MET A 242 -7.91 8.27 6.81
C MET A 242 -8.37 8.52 8.25
N THR A 243 -7.59 9.21 9.05
CA THR A 243 -7.91 9.56 10.44
C THR A 243 -8.44 10.98 10.51
N PRO A 244 -9.64 11.22 11.10
CA PRO A 244 -10.11 12.58 11.38
C PRO A 244 -9.14 13.34 12.29
N THR A 245 -8.98 14.64 12.08
CA THR A 245 -7.97 15.44 12.81
C THR A 245 -8.09 15.34 14.32
N TRP A 246 -9.30 15.30 14.88
CA TRP A 246 -9.49 15.18 16.34
C TRP A 246 -9.11 13.81 16.93
N LEU A 247 -8.83 12.80 16.09
CA LEU A 247 -8.30 11.51 16.49
C LEU A 247 -6.80 11.37 16.19
N MET A 248 -6.20 12.33 15.49
CA MET A 248 -4.76 12.38 15.31
C MET A 248 -4.10 12.69 16.66
N ASP A 249 -3.04 12.02 16.96
CA ASP A 249 -2.25 12.16 18.18
C ASP A 249 -0.84 12.71 17.88
N GLU A 250 -0.02 12.87 18.91
CA GLU A 250 1.36 13.32 18.79
C GLU A 250 2.22 12.40 17.88
N ARG A 251 1.77 11.18 17.61
CA ARG A 251 2.47 10.23 16.75
C ARG A 251 2.44 10.62 15.29
N THR A 252 1.42 11.38 14.86
CA THR A 252 1.39 11.93 13.50
C THR A 252 2.56 12.87 13.25
N ALA A 253 2.95 13.66 14.25
CA ALA A 253 4.12 14.52 14.17
C ALA A 253 5.43 13.71 14.01
N THR A 254 5.51 12.49 14.56
CA THR A 254 6.69 11.61 14.38
C THR A 254 6.85 11.08 12.97
N GLN A 255 5.82 11.13 12.12
CA GLN A 255 5.91 10.69 10.72
C GLN A 255 6.87 11.55 9.89
N THR A 256 7.16 12.79 10.30
CA THR A 256 8.16 13.63 9.64
C THR A 256 9.57 13.02 9.69
N GLU A 257 9.85 12.12 10.64
CA GLU A 257 11.11 11.36 10.69
C GLU A 257 11.29 10.46 9.46
N TYR A 258 10.19 9.97 8.84
CA TYR A 258 10.25 9.11 7.67
C TYR A 258 10.83 9.80 6.45
N ILE A 259 10.70 11.13 6.36
CA ILE A 259 11.17 11.94 5.21
C ILE A 259 12.66 11.70 4.94
N ALA A 260 13.49 11.62 5.98
CA ALA A 260 14.92 11.38 5.84
C ALA A 260 15.26 10.02 5.20
N HIS A 261 14.30 9.08 5.18
CA HIS A 261 14.51 7.70 4.74
C HIS A 261 13.81 7.35 3.42
N LEU A 262 13.06 8.29 2.81
CA LEU A 262 12.29 8.02 1.60
C LEU A 262 13.17 7.60 0.41
N HIS A 263 14.38 8.16 0.28
CA HIS A 263 15.30 7.78 -0.80
C HIS A 263 16.17 6.56 -0.47
N THR A 264 16.34 6.22 0.80
CA THR A 264 17.24 5.13 1.23
C THR A 264 16.52 3.79 1.38
N ILE A 265 15.45 3.72 2.18
CA ILE A 265 14.73 2.47 2.42
C ILE A 265 13.50 2.31 1.51
N TYR A 266 12.74 3.39 1.27
CA TYR A 266 11.55 3.35 0.39
C TYR A 266 11.92 3.35 -1.10
N LYS A 267 13.08 3.93 -1.47
CA LYS A 267 13.64 3.91 -2.84
C LYS A 267 12.65 4.39 -3.90
N ASP A 268 11.92 5.46 -3.61
CA ASP A 268 10.88 6.04 -4.47
C ASP A 268 9.77 5.05 -4.87
N GLY A 269 9.43 4.11 -4.00
CA GLY A 269 8.35 3.13 -4.21
C GLY A 269 8.66 2.00 -5.18
N ARG A 270 9.95 1.83 -5.56
CA ARG A 270 10.36 0.84 -6.56
C ARG A 270 9.89 -0.57 -6.23
N ASP A 271 10.08 -0.96 -4.98
CA ASP A 271 9.85 -2.32 -4.49
C ASP A 271 8.58 -2.39 -3.63
N SER A 272 7.63 -1.47 -3.84
CA SER A 272 6.44 -1.29 -3.03
C SER A 272 5.16 -1.43 -3.86
N ASP A 273 4.10 -1.86 -3.22
CA ASP A 273 2.74 -1.86 -3.73
C ASP A 273 2.10 -0.45 -3.80
N PHE A 274 2.81 0.57 -3.29
CA PHE A 274 2.49 1.97 -3.48
C PHE A 274 3.65 2.71 -4.17
N PRO A 275 3.74 2.67 -5.50
CA PRO A 275 4.83 3.29 -6.25
C PRO A 275 4.69 4.82 -6.32
N CYS A 276 4.61 5.44 -5.15
CA CYS A 276 4.50 6.89 -5.01
C CYS A 276 5.90 7.51 -5.05
N PRO A 277 6.16 8.53 -5.90
CA PRO A 277 7.40 9.28 -5.83
C PRO A 277 7.69 9.82 -4.44
N ALA A 278 8.94 9.76 -3.97
CA ALA A 278 9.32 10.22 -2.64
C ALA A 278 8.87 11.65 -2.35
N THR A 279 8.95 12.55 -3.33
CA THR A 279 8.47 13.94 -3.23
C THR A 279 6.96 14.01 -2.95
N LEU A 280 6.16 13.15 -3.57
CA LEU A 280 4.71 13.13 -3.35
C LEU A 280 4.35 12.45 -2.03
N LEU A 281 5.09 11.42 -1.61
CA LEU A 281 4.92 10.79 -0.31
C LEU A 281 5.32 11.75 0.83
N GLU A 282 6.41 12.51 0.66
CA GLU A 282 6.77 13.61 1.57
C GLU A 282 5.64 14.64 1.68
N ALA A 283 5.02 15.01 0.55
CA ALA A 283 3.88 15.92 0.58
C ALA A 283 2.72 15.36 1.41
N ILE A 284 2.38 14.07 1.28
CA ILE A 284 1.34 13.40 2.11
C ILE A 284 1.70 13.49 3.60
N ILE A 285 2.95 13.18 3.97
CA ILE A 285 3.43 13.28 5.36
C ILE A 285 3.26 14.71 5.89
N ARG A 286 3.69 15.71 5.11
CA ARG A 286 3.59 17.12 5.51
C ARG A 286 2.13 17.60 5.60
N ILE A 287 1.24 17.13 4.72
CA ILE A 287 -0.20 17.41 4.81
C ILE A 287 -0.76 16.85 6.13
N ASN A 288 -0.43 15.60 6.46
CA ASN A 288 -0.84 14.98 7.72
C ASN A 288 -0.34 15.79 8.94
N ASP A 289 0.91 16.24 8.91
CA ASP A 289 1.51 17.05 9.97
C ASP A 289 0.78 18.39 10.15
N VAL A 290 0.55 19.14 9.06
CA VAL A 290 -0.22 20.41 9.10
C VAL A 290 -1.65 20.18 9.60
N ARG A 291 -2.32 19.10 9.19
CA ARG A 291 -3.65 18.73 9.69
C ARG A 291 -3.63 18.49 11.21
N ALA A 292 -2.63 17.78 11.72
CA ALA A 292 -2.47 17.54 13.14
C ALA A 292 -2.20 18.84 13.92
N LEU A 293 -1.30 19.70 13.42
CA LEU A 293 -0.94 20.99 14.01
C LEU A 293 -2.11 21.99 14.01
N SER A 294 -2.97 21.96 12.98
CA SER A 294 -4.13 22.90 12.90
C SER A 294 -5.16 22.74 14.02
N ARG A 295 -5.02 21.75 14.90
CA ARG A 295 -5.85 21.56 16.11
C ARG A 295 -5.41 22.42 17.28
N ASP A 296 -4.18 22.84 17.28
CA ASP A 296 -3.59 23.63 18.37
C ASP A 296 -3.94 25.11 18.13
N GLU A 297 -4.73 25.68 19.03
CA GLU A 297 -5.18 27.08 18.96
C GLU A 297 -4.01 28.07 19.10
N ASP A 298 -2.86 27.62 19.63
CA ASP A 298 -1.66 28.43 19.79
C ASP A 298 -0.78 28.49 18.52
N GLN A 299 -1.12 27.77 17.45
CA GLN A 299 -0.37 27.75 16.21
C GLN A 299 -0.51 29.05 15.41
N ASP A 300 0.59 29.49 14.79
CA ASP A 300 0.59 30.63 13.89
C ASP A 300 -0.09 30.29 12.55
N GLU A 301 -1.31 30.78 12.35
CA GLU A 301 -2.08 30.59 11.12
C GLU A 301 -1.33 31.05 9.86
N ALA A 302 -0.54 32.13 9.95
CA ALA A 302 0.23 32.63 8.81
C ALA A 302 1.37 31.65 8.44
N GLU A 303 1.99 31.01 9.43
CA GLU A 303 2.99 29.97 9.17
C GLU A 303 2.34 28.71 8.58
N LEU A 304 1.20 28.28 9.10
CA LEU A 304 0.46 27.14 8.53
C LEU A 304 0.04 27.42 7.07
N ASP A 305 -0.38 28.64 6.74
CA ASP A 305 -0.72 29.04 5.36
C ASP A 305 0.53 29.04 4.45
N ARG A 306 1.64 29.53 4.95
CA ARG A 306 2.91 29.53 4.21
C ARG A 306 3.36 28.09 3.90
N VAL A 307 3.32 27.20 4.90
CA VAL A 307 3.68 25.79 4.73
C VAL A 307 2.71 25.09 3.77
N SER A 308 1.40 25.32 3.90
CA SER A 308 0.39 24.78 2.99
C SER A 308 0.63 25.20 1.53
N GLY A 309 0.99 26.46 1.30
CA GLY A 309 1.37 26.98 -0.02
C GLY A 309 2.63 26.34 -0.60
N GLN A 310 3.63 26.06 0.24
CA GLN A 310 4.85 25.35 -0.17
C GLN A 310 4.56 23.90 -0.56
N ILE A 311 3.74 23.20 0.23
CA ILE A 311 3.31 21.82 -0.08
C ILE A 311 2.58 21.79 -1.43
N PHE A 312 1.60 22.68 -1.61
CA PHE A 312 0.87 22.82 -2.88
C PHE A 312 1.82 23.03 -4.06
N THR A 313 2.74 23.99 -3.95
CA THR A 313 3.71 24.31 -5.02
C THR A 313 4.61 23.10 -5.34
N SER A 314 5.06 22.37 -4.33
CA SER A 314 5.88 21.16 -4.51
C SER A 314 5.13 20.09 -5.30
N ILE A 315 3.85 19.83 -4.97
CA ILE A 315 3.01 18.86 -5.69
C ILE A 315 2.75 19.35 -7.13
N ALA A 316 2.40 20.62 -7.28
CA ALA A 316 2.05 21.22 -8.56
C ALA A 316 3.21 21.24 -9.55
N SER A 317 4.42 21.52 -9.08
CA SER A 317 5.63 21.56 -9.91
C SER A 317 6.26 20.19 -10.17
N PHE A 318 5.75 19.12 -9.57
CA PHE A 318 6.30 17.78 -9.79
C PHE A 318 6.09 17.31 -11.23
N ASN A 319 7.19 16.89 -11.89
CA ASN A 319 7.15 16.41 -13.26
C ASN A 319 7.07 14.88 -13.31
N ALA A 320 5.85 14.34 -13.43
CA ALA A 320 5.60 12.90 -13.48
C ALA A 320 6.32 12.20 -14.65
N ALA A 321 6.41 12.83 -15.81
CA ALA A 321 7.05 12.22 -16.99
C ALA A 321 8.58 12.10 -16.82
N ASP A 322 9.23 13.11 -16.24
CA ASP A 322 10.68 13.06 -15.98
C ASP A 322 11.02 12.02 -14.90
N TRP A 323 10.22 11.98 -13.84
CA TRP A 323 10.39 10.99 -12.78
C TRP A 323 10.22 9.57 -13.35
N THR A 324 9.15 9.31 -14.10
CA THR A 324 8.87 8.01 -14.70
C THR A 324 9.98 7.59 -15.65
N ARG A 325 10.48 8.50 -16.50
CA ARG A 325 11.58 8.22 -17.43
C ARG A 325 12.83 7.70 -16.69
N THR A 326 13.18 8.35 -15.59
CA THR A 326 14.35 7.97 -14.79
C THR A 326 14.11 6.65 -14.07
N HIS A 327 12.92 6.47 -13.51
CA HIS A 327 12.57 5.32 -12.68
C HIS A 327 12.41 4.04 -13.53
N VAL A 328 11.65 4.09 -14.61
CA VAL A 328 11.44 2.96 -15.52
C VAL A 328 12.76 2.54 -16.19
N ARG A 329 13.60 3.50 -16.61
CA ARG A 329 14.92 3.21 -17.16
C ARG A 329 15.79 2.41 -16.17
N THR A 330 15.72 2.75 -14.88
CA THR A 330 16.47 2.03 -13.84
C THR A 330 15.96 0.60 -13.66
N LEU A 331 14.62 0.40 -13.73
CA LEU A 331 14.00 -0.92 -13.61
C LEU A 331 14.25 -1.81 -14.84
N LEU A 332 14.30 -1.23 -16.03
CA LEU A 332 14.49 -1.94 -17.30
C LEU A 332 15.96 -2.02 -17.73
N SER A 333 16.92 -1.61 -16.90
CA SER A 333 18.36 -1.70 -17.22
C SER A 333 18.78 -3.14 -17.56
N PRO A 334 19.69 -3.36 -18.54
CA PRO A 334 20.01 -4.69 -19.08
C PRO A 334 20.48 -5.75 -18.08
N GLY A 335 20.97 -5.34 -16.91
CA GLY A 335 21.29 -6.25 -15.80
C GLY A 335 20.08 -6.94 -15.16
N VAL A 336 18.86 -6.43 -15.39
CA VAL A 336 17.60 -6.93 -14.85
C VAL A 336 16.84 -7.78 -15.87
N LEU A 337 17.04 -7.54 -17.17
CA LEU A 337 16.31 -8.22 -18.26
C LEU A 337 16.97 -9.51 -18.76
N THR A 338 18.21 -9.80 -18.35
CA THR A 338 18.92 -10.98 -18.85
C THR A 338 18.71 -12.19 -17.96
N THR A 339 17.62 -12.94 -18.12
CA THR A 339 17.60 -14.42 -17.92
C THR A 339 16.27 -15.05 -18.32
N SER A 340 15.91 -15.01 -19.60
CA SER A 340 14.97 -15.99 -20.15
C SER A 340 15.34 -16.34 -21.59
N SER A 341 16.59 -16.75 -21.81
CA SER A 341 16.93 -17.51 -23.02
C SER A 341 17.23 -18.93 -22.60
N PRO A 342 16.52 -19.93 -23.13
CA PRO A 342 16.94 -21.32 -22.96
C PRO A 342 18.30 -21.50 -23.60
N SER A 343 19.20 -22.15 -22.88
CA SER A 343 20.49 -22.59 -23.39
C SER A 343 20.31 -23.35 -24.70
N SER A 344 20.65 -22.73 -25.81
CA SER A 344 20.83 -23.45 -27.07
C SER A 344 22.25 -23.99 -27.11
N ASP A 345 22.36 -25.31 -27.14
CA ASP A 345 23.58 -26.04 -27.47
C ASP A 345 24.27 -25.45 -28.69
N ASP A 346 25.57 -25.16 -28.53
CA ASP A 346 26.50 -24.84 -29.58
C ASP A 346 26.66 -26.03 -30.52
N THR A 347 25.99 -26.01 -31.67
CA THR A 347 26.42 -26.77 -32.84
C THR A 347 26.65 -25.80 -33.99
N ALA A 348 27.91 -25.72 -34.39
CA ALA A 348 28.39 -24.97 -35.53
C ALA A 348 27.52 -25.14 -36.78
N ARG A 349 27.06 -24.03 -37.35
CA ARG A 349 26.51 -23.95 -38.71
C ARG A 349 26.97 -22.72 -39.47
N ASP A 350 27.27 -23.00 -40.67
CA ASP A 350 27.83 -22.36 -41.81
C ASP A 350 27.33 -20.97 -42.14
N SER A 351 28.22 -20.13 -42.61
CA SER A 351 28.14 -18.73 -42.96
C SER A 351 27.48 -18.51 -44.35
N SER A 352 26.15 -18.42 -44.42
CA SER A 352 25.45 -17.94 -45.64
C SER A 352 24.12 -17.21 -45.45
N ASP A 353 23.71 -16.88 -44.21
CA ASP A 353 22.42 -16.27 -43.93
C ASP A 353 22.46 -14.89 -43.20
N GLU A 354 23.54 -14.10 -43.37
CA GLU A 354 23.68 -12.81 -42.64
C GLU A 354 22.64 -11.73 -43.00
N GLN A 355 22.03 -11.78 -44.20
CA GLN A 355 21.07 -10.75 -44.60
C GLN A 355 19.63 -10.97 -44.05
N LEU A 356 19.19 -12.20 -43.86
CA LEU A 356 17.87 -12.48 -43.23
C LEU A 356 17.86 -12.23 -41.72
N HIS A 357 19.02 -12.27 -41.06
CA HIS A 357 19.14 -12.02 -39.62
C HIS A 357 19.18 -10.55 -39.25
N SER A 358 19.52 -9.62 -40.17
CA SER A 358 19.51 -8.19 -39.88
C SER A 358 18.08 -7.62 -39.82
N GLU A 359 17.22 -7.95 -40.79
CA GLU A 359 15.82 -7.52 -40.80
C GLU A 359 15.02 -8.08 -39.60
N SER A 360 15.32 -9.31 -39.18
CA SER A 360 14.70 -9.91 -38.01
C SER A 360 15.15 -9.26 -36.68
N ARG A 361 16.38 -8.77 -36.60
CA ARG A 361 16.89 -8.02 -35.44
C ARG A 361 16.27 -6.63 -35.37
N ASP A 362 16.21 -5.91 -36.49
CA ASP A 362 15.63 -4.56 -36.53
C ASP A 362 14.13 -4.56 -36.17
N VAL A 363 13.39 -5.59 -36.55
CA VAL A 363 11.97 -5.78 -36.16
C VAL A 363 11.84 -6.14 -34.69
N ALA A 364 12.75 -6.95 -34.13
CA ALA A 364 12.77 -7.32 -32.74
C ALA A 364 13.16 -6.12 -31.84
N ASP A 365 14.16 -5.33 -32.24
CA ASP A 365 14.58 -4.13 -31.51
C ASP A 365 13.49 -3.06 -31.51
N LYS A 366 12.82 -2.84 -32.66
CA LYS A 366 11.70 -1.92 -32.74
C LYS A 366 10.51 -2.35 -31.89
N GLY A 367 10.20 -3.65 -31.85
CA GLY A 367 9.16 -4.19 -30.97
C GLY A 367 9.47 -4.03 -29.48
N LEU A 368 10.76 -4.09 -29.11
CA LEU A 368 11.22 -3.85 -27.74
C LEU A 368 11.08 -2.36 -27.37
N ASP A 369 11.48 -1.46 -28.25
CA ASP A 369 11.37 -0.01 -28.04
C ASP A 369 9.89 0.41 -27.89
N ASP A 370 8.99 -0.11 -28.73
CA ASP A 370 7.55 0.16 -28.64
C ASP A 370 6.96 -0.39 -27.31
N ALA A 371 7.39 -1.55 -26.84
CA ALA A 371 6.97 -2.11 -25.58
C ALA A 371 7.47 -1.27 -24.37
N VAL A 372 8.71 -0.82 -24.41
CA VAL A 372 9.29 0.07 -23.39
C VAL A 372 8.54 1.41 -23.35
N ALA A 373 8.20 1.97 -24.52
CA ALA A 373 7.42 3.20 -24.61
C ALA A 373 6.02 3.02 -23.99
N ALA A 374 5.33 1.93 -24.30
CA ALA A 374 4.01 1.63 -23.73
C ALA A 374 4.04 1.48 -22.20
N VAL A 375 5.05 0.80 -21.65
CA VAL A 375 5.25 0.69 -20.20
C VAL A 375 5.53 2.06 -19.59
N HIS A 376 6.35 2.89 -20.23
CA HIS A 376 6.64 4.24 -19.77
C HIS A 376 5.38 5.10 -19.71
N ASP A 377 4.53 5.08 -20.74
CA ASP A 377 3.30 5.88 -20.80
C ASP A 377 2.32 5.45 -19.71
N MET A 378 2.14 4.14 -19.52
CA MET A 378 1.29 3.58 -18.47
C MET A 378 1.79 3.94 -17.06
N CYS A 379 3.09 3.86 -16.81
CA CYS A 379 3.68 4.29 -15.54
C CYS A 379 3.56 5.81 -15.33
N THR A 380 3.65 6.60 -16.42
CA THR A 380 3.45 8.05 -16.36
C THR A 380 2.00 8.40 -15.99
N ASP A 381 1.02 7.72 -16.57
CA ASP A 381 -0.38 7.93 -16.20
C ASP A 381 -0.67 7.51 -14.75
N LEU A 382 -0.10 6.40 -14.27
CA LEU A 382 -0.20 6.03 -12.85
C LEU A 382 0.43 7.11 -11.95
N THR A 383 1.62 7.58 -12.27
CA THR A 383 2.30 8.63 -11.50
C THR A 383 1.49 9.93 -11.47
N LYS A 384 0.86 10.30 -12.59
CA LYS A 384 -0.08 11.43 -12.65
C LYS A 384 -1.33 11.21 -11.80
N THR A 385 -1.89 10.00 -11.77
CA THR A 385 -3.05 9.72 -10.90
C THR A 385 -2.69 9.91 -9.44
N ILE A 386 -1.49 9.48 -9.02
CA ILE A 386 -1.00 9.69 -7.66
C ILE A 386 -0.80 11.18 -7.39
N GLN A 387 -0.15 11.92 -8.30
CA GLN A 387 0.08 13.35 -8.16
C GLN A 387 -1.25 14.12 -7.98
N TYR A 388 -2.25 13.86 -8.83
CA TYR A 388 -3.53 14.56 -8.75
C TYR A 388 -4.33 14.15 -7.52
N ALA A 389 -4.22 12.91 -7.05
CA ALA A 389 -4.83 12.47 -5.81
C ALA A 389 -4.21 13.18 -4.59
N VAL A 390 -2.88 13.32 -4.55
CA VAL A 390 -2.17 14.08 -3.49
C VAL A 390 -2.56 15.56 -3.55
N LEU A 391 -2.68 16.12 -4.75
CA LEU A 391 -3.12 17.51 -4.93
C LEU A 391 -4.54 17.74 -4.42
N LEU A 392 -5.48 16.85 -4.74
CA LEU A 392 -6.86 16.91 -4.23
C LEU A 392 -6.90 16.82 -2.71
N TYR A 393 -6.11 15.91 -2.13
CA TYR A 393 -5.99 15.77 -0.69
C TYR A 393 -5.46 17.06 -0.05
N CYS A 394 -4.42 17.67 -0.63
CA CYS A 394 -3.87 18.96 -0.20
C CYS A 394 -4.91 20.09 -0.28
N LEU A 395 -5.53 20.27 -1.46
CA LEU A 395 -6.52 21.32 -1.69
C LEU A 395 -7.70 21.18 -0.73
N ARG A 396 -8.21 19.97 -0.55
CA ARG A 396 -9.34 19.69 0.32
C ARG A 396 -9.04 20.02 1.77
N THR A 397 -7.98 19.42 2.32
CA THR A 397 -7.72 19.47 3.76
C THR A 397 -7.07 20.77 4.20
N LEU A 398 -6.13 21.31 3.43
CA LEU A 398 -5.33 22.48 3.83
C LEU A 398 -5.91 23.80 3.32
N HIS A 399 -6.63 23.81 2.18
CA HIS A 399 -7.08 25.04 1.56
C HIS A 399 -8.59 25.24 1.57
N MET A 400 -9.42 24.19 1.60
CA MET A 400 -10.88 24.33 1.66
C MET A 400 -11.39 24.19 3.11
N ASP A 401 -11.11 23.07 3.76
CA ASP A 401 -11.70 22.75 5.07
C ASP A 401 -11.18 23.66 6.19
N ARG A 402 -9.87 23.94 6.22
CA ARG A 402 -9.28 24.82 7.24
C ARG A 402 -9.81 26.24 7.18
N ARG A 403 -10.12 26.77 6.01
CA ARG A 403 -10.62 28.13 5.81
C ARG A 403 -12.08 28.32 6.10
N THR A 404 -12.89 27.29 5.86
CA THR A 404 -14.29 27.32 6.30
C THR A 404 -14.40 27.47 7.81
N SER A 405 -13.40 26.98 8.55
CA SER A 405 -13.32 27.09 10.00
C SER A 405 -12.82 28.47 10.47
N SER A 406 -11.96 29.15 9.70
CA SER A 406 -11.35 30.43 10.10
C SER A 406 -12.02 31.68 9.51
N GLY A 407 -12.98 31.55 8.60
CA GLY A 407 -13.68 32.69 7.97
C GLY A 407 -12.80 33.56 7.06
N MET A 408 -11.61 33.10 6.69
CA MET A 408 -10.64 33.87 5.89
C MET A 408 -10.96 33.85 4.39
N SER A 409 -10.62 34.93 3.69
CA SER A 409 -10.75 35.06 2.24
C SER A 409 -9.82 34.06 1.51
N SER A 410 -10.30 33.46 0.41
CA SER A 410 -9.52 32.57 -0.45
C SER A 410 -8.25 33.27 -0.95
N PRO A 411 -7.01 32.74 -0.71
CA PRO A 411 -5.84 33.27 -1.41
C PRO A 411 -5.90 32.82 -2.86
N GLN A 412 -5.36 33.68 -3.70
CA GLN A 412 -5.06 33.34 -5.07
C GLN A 412 -3.93 32.31 -5.06
N LEU A 413 -4.21 31.06 -5.41
CA LEU A 413 -3.18 30.06 -5.68
C LEU A 413 -2.41 30.53 -6.90
N ALA A 414 -1.09 30.64 -6.77
CA ALA A 414 -0.23 31.02 -7.89
C ALA A 414 -0.48 30.07 -9.07
N SER A 415 -0.55 30.64 -10.27
CA SER A 415 -0.91 29.97 -11.53
C SER A 415 0.14 28.98 -12.07
N VAL A 416 0.72 28.16 -11.21
CA VAL A 416 1.78 27.19 -11.57
C VAL A 416 1.27 26.09 -12.51
N TRP A 417 -0.05 25.93 -12.64
CA TRP A 417 -0.65 24.78 -13.31
C TRP A 417 -1.43 25.05 -14.59
N LEU A 418 -1.94 26.24 -14.76
CA LEU A 418 -2.75 26.61 -15.90
C LEU A 418 -2.18 27.91 -16.47
N SER A 419 -1.69 27.83 -17.71
CA SER A 419 -1.15 28.95 -18.54
C SER A 419 -1.32 30.36 -17.97
N ASP A 420 -0.27 30.94 -17.74
CA ASP A 420 0.32 32.27 -17.52
C ASP A 420 -0.51 33.45 -16.96
N ASP A 421 -1.84 33.49 -16.90
CA ASP A 421 -2.50 34.77 -16.59
C ASP A 421 -3.72 34.73 -15.62
N MET A 422 -4.08 33.61 -15.02
CA MET A 422 -5.27 33.56 -14.14
C MET A 422 -4.96 32.96 -12.77
N ALA A 423 -4.99 33.79 -11.74
CA ALA A 423 -5.06 33.31 -10.36
C ALA A 423 -6.37 32.55 -10.15
N LEU A 424 -6.30 31.22 -10.09
CA LEU A 424 -7.46 30.36 -9.83
C LEU A 424 -7.88 30.46 -8.38
N ASP A 425 -9.19 30.52 -8.12
CA ASP A 425 -9.71 30.27 -6.80
C ASP A 425 -9.54 28.78 -6.42
N VAL A 426 -9.57 28.48 -5.12
CA VAL A 426 -9.33 27.11 -4.60
C VAL A 426 -10.37 26.11 -5.12
N GLU A 427 -11.63 26.52 -5.31
CA GLU A 427 -12.67 25.64 -5.83
C GLU A 427 -12.47 25.28 -7.29
N SER A 428 -12.02 26.23 -8.12
CA SER A 428 -11.70 26.00 -9.53
C SER A 428 -10.46 25.10 -9.66
N ALA A 429 -9.42 25.32 -8.84
CA ALA A 429 -8.24 24.47 -8.79
C ALA A 429 -8.60 23.04 -8.36
N HIS A 430 -9.46 22.87 -7.35
CA HIS A 430 -9.93 21.57 -6.89
C HIS A 430 -10.72 20.83 -7.98
N ARG A 431 -11.63 21.50 -8.67
CA ARG A 431 -12.42 20.92 -9.76
C ARG A 431 -11.51 20.49 -10.91
N SER A 432 -10.60 21.35 -11.32
CA SER A 432 -9.61 21.03 -12.36
C SER A 432 -8.73 19.83 -11.99
N ALA A 433 -8.28 19.73 -10.73
CA ALA A 433 -7.51 18.59 -10.24
C ALA A 433 -8.31 17.28 -10.27
N LEU A 434 -9.62 17.33 -9.95
CA LEU A 434 -10.50 16.17 -10.04
C LEU A 434 -10.70 15.73 -11.49
N ASP A 435 -10.93 16.67 -12.40
CA ASP A 435 -11.08 16.39 -13.83
C ASP A 435 -9.80 15.75 -14.41
N MET A 436 -8.64 16.27 -14.03
CA MET A 436 -7.34 15.71 -14.45
C MET A 436 -7.10 14.31 -13.87
N LEU A 437 -7.47 14.08 -12.60
CA LEU A 437 -7.39 12.75 -11.99
C LEU A 437 -8.26 11.74 -12.72
N LEU A 438 -9.53 12.09 -12.97
CA LEU A 438 -10.47 11.22 -13.67
C LEU A 438 -9.99 10.92 -15.09
N ALA A 439 -9.54 11.93 -15.84
CA ALA A 439 -8.99 11.74 -17.19
C ALA A 439 -7.77 10.81 -17.19
N ALA A 440 -6.86 10.92 -16.21
CA ALA A 440 -5.71 10.03 -16.09
C ALA A 440 -6.13 8.61 -15.70
N LEU A 441 -7.09 8.45 -14.79
CA LEU A 441 -7.66 7.15 -14.42
C LEU A 441 -8.34 6.48 -15.60
N HIS A 442 -9.13 7.20 -16.40
CA HIS A 442 -9.75 6.64 -17.60
C HIS A 442 -8.70 6.11 -18.57
N ARG A 443 -7.65 6.87 -18.89
CA ARG A 443 -6.56 6.39 -19.75
C ARG A 443 -5.89 5.14 -19.18
N LEU A 444 -5.57 5.13 -17.88
CA LEU A 444 -4.94 4.00 -17.20
C LEU A 444 -5.82 2.73 -17.23
N TRP A 445 -7.15 2.90 -17.21
CA TRP A 445 -8.12 1.80 -17.20
C TRP A 445 -8.63 1.38 -18.58
N ASP A 446 -8.38 2.18 -19.63
CA ASP A 446 -8.80 1.92 -21.02
C ASP A 446 -7.83 1.02 -21.80
N VAL A 447 -6.77 0.55 -21.17
CA VAL A 447 -5.78 -0.34 -21.81
C VAL A 447 -6.43 -1.70 -22.12
N GLU A 448 -6.51 -2.05 -23.40
CA GLU A 448 -7.15 -3.29 -23.88
C GLU A 448 -6.44 -4.57 -23.39
N ALA A 449 -5.12 -4.53 -23.27
CA ALA A 449 -4.30 -5.67 -22.83
C ALA A 449 -3.86 -5.51 -21.38
N LYS A 450 -4.71 -5.93 -20.43
CA LYS A 450 -4.40 -5.93 -18.99
C LYS A 450 -3.66 -7.20 -18.61
N GLY A 451 -2.36 -7.25 -18.89
CA GLY A 451 -1.47 -8.33 -18.44
C GLY A 451 -1.06 -8.16 -16.96
N LYS A 452 -0.20 -9.06 -16.47
CA LYS A 452 0.37 -9.00 -15.11
C LYS A 452 1.18 -7.72 -14.85
N ASP A 453 1.72 -7.11 -15.89
CA ASP A 453 2.52 -5.88 -15.81
C ASP A 453 1.66 -4.59 -15.94
N TRP A 454 0.33 -4.72 -15.90
CA TRP A 454 -0.57 -3.58 -15.96
C TRP A 454 -0.57 -2.80 -14.63
N CYS A 455 -0.04 -1.56 -14.66
CA CYS A 455 0.12 -0.74 -13.45
C CYS A 455 -1.21 -0.23 -12.88
N GLY A 456 -2.31 -0.25 -13.62
CA GLY A 456 -3.61 0.21 -13.12
C GLY A 456 -4.10 -0.53 -11.88
N LYS A 457 -3.58 -1.76 -11.61
CA LYS A 457 -3.81 -2.48 -10.36
C LYS A 457 -3.38 -1.69 -9.11
N LEU A 458 -2.44 -0.76 -9.26
CA LEU A 458 -1.89 0.08 -8.19
C LEU A 458 -2.60 1.44 -8.07
N SER A 459 -3.76 1.62 -8.73
CA SER A 459 -4.54 2.86 -8.68
C SER A 459 -5.62 2.89 -7.58
N PHE A 460 -5.54 1.99 -6.60
CA PHE A 460 -6.57 1.87 -5.57
C PHE A 460 -6.79 3.19 -4.82
N TRP A 461 -5.74 3.76 -4.23
CA TRP A 461 -5.85 5.01 -3.49
C TRP A 461 -6.31 6.20 -4.36
N PRO A 462 -5.76 6.45 -5.56
CA PRO A 462 -6.28 7.48 -6.46
C PRO A 462 -7.76 7.32 -6.80
N LEU A 463 -8.24 6.10 -7.07
CA LEU A 463 -9.67 5.84 -7.29
C LEU A 463 -10.52 6.19 -6.07
N PHE A 464 -10.04 5.84 -4.88
CA PHE A 464 -10.74 6.16 -3.64
C PHE A 464 -10.81 7.67 -3.42
N ILE A 465 -9.70 8.40 -3.61
CA ILE A 465 -9.65 9.87 -3.51
C ILE A 465 -10.60 10.53 -4.52
N ALA A 466 -10.60 10.08 -5.77
CA ALA A 466 -11.56 10.58 -6.76
C ALA A 466 -13.00 10.41 -6.27
N GLY A 467 -13.35 9.22 -5.77
CA GLY A 467 -14.67 8.93 -5.21
C GLY A 467 -15.02 9.79 -3.99
N MET A 468 -14.05 10.08 -3.12
CA MET A 468 -14.22 10.97 -1.95
C MET A 468 -14.61 12.39 -2.36
N GLU A 469 -14.08 12.88 -3.48
CA GLU A 469 -14.28 14.27 -3.92
C GLU A 469 -15.47 14.48 -4.84
N MET A 470 -16.16 13.40 -5.25
CA MET A 470 -17.38 13.50 -6.05
C MET A 470 -18.62 13.85 -5.22
N ASP A 471 -19.42 14.78 -5.73
CA ASP A 471 -20.73 15.06 -5.20
C ASP A 471 -21.76 13.98 -5.62
N PRO A 472 -22.85 13.75 -4.87
CA PRO A 472 -23.83 12.71 -5.17
C PRO A 472 -24.86 13.10 -6.27
N GLY A 473 -24.59 14.14 -7.07
CA GLY A 473 -25.47 14.61 -8.14
C GLY A 473 -25.60 13.64 -9.33
N PRO A 474 -26.62 13.78 -10.16
CA PRO A 474 -26.78 12.98 -11.36
C PRO A 474 -25.68 13.21 -12.40
N GLU A 475 -25.08 14.39 -12.41
CA GLU A 475 -23.97 14.77 -13.29
C GLU A 475 -22.70 13.96 -13.06
N THR A 476 -22.48 13.45 -11.85
CA THR A 476 -21.31 12.64 -11.49
C THR A 476 -21.60 11.15 -11.46
N GLN A 477 -22.81 10.71 -11.84
CA GLN A 477 -23.20 9.31 -11.72
C GLN A 477 -22.32 8.39 -12.55
N ALA A 478 -22.01 8.77 -13.80
CA ALA A 478 -21.15 7.97 -14.68
C ALA A 478 -19.75 7.78 -14.09
N GLU A 479 -19.17 8.84 -13.53
CA GLU A 479 -17.84 8.78 -12.91
C GLU A 479 -17.85 7.97 -11.61
N ARG A 480 -18.90 8.08 -10.80
CA ARG A 480 -19.07 7.24 -9.60
C ARG A 480 -19.21 5.77 -9.96
N ASP A 481 -19.92 5.46 -11.03
CA ASP A 481 -20.06 4.09 -11.53
C ASP A 481 -18.73 3.56 -12.07
N PHE A 482 -17.95 4.40 -12.77
CA PHE A 482 -16.59 4.07 -13.20
C PHE A 482 -15.69 3.75 -12.01
N VAL A 483 -15.63 4.63 -10.99
CA VAL A 483 -14.80 4.42 -9.80
C VAL A 483 -15.20 3.14 -9.06
N CYS A 484 -16.50 2.96 -8.79
CA CYS A 484 -16.97 1.74 -8.13
C CYS A 484 -16.72 0.48 -8.96
N GLY A 485 -16.89 0.56 -10.28
CA GLY A 485 -16.62 -0.54 -11.21
C GLY A 485 -15.13 -0.92 -11.22
N SER A 486 -14.25 0.07 -11.24
CA SER A 486 -12.80 -0.11 -11.20
C SER A 486 -12.35 -0.71 -9.86
N LEU A 487 -12.82 -0.19 -8.73
CA LEU A 487 -12.54 -0.76 -7.40
C LEU A 487 -13.00 -2.22 -7.28
N ARG A 488 -14.18 -2.58 -7.82
CA ARG A 488 -14.62 -3.99 -7.83
C ARG A 488 -13.72 -4.87 -8.69
N LYS A 489 -13.20 -4.37 -9.81
CA LYS A 489 -12.25 -5.11 -10.64
C LYS A 489 -10.90 -5.31 -9.95
N LEU A 490 -10.45 -4.34 -9.12
CA LEU A 490 -9.22 -4.48 -8.34
C LEU A 490 -9.23 -5.70 -7.42
N VAL A 491 -10.39 -6.11 -6.92
CA VAL A 491 -10.52 -7.35 -6.12
C VAL A 491 -9.93 -8.56 -6.82
N TYR A 492 -10.16 -8.67 -8.14
CA TYR A 492 -9.58 -9.76 -8.94
C TYR A 492 -8.07 -9.59 -9.13
N TYR A 493 -7.61 -8.36 -9.45
CA TYR A 493 -6.19 -8.13 -9.74
C TYR A 493 -5.32 -8.24 -8.49
N LEU A 494 -5.78 -7.73 -7.35
CA LEU A 494 -5.01 -7.70 -6.10
C LEU A 494 -5.25 -8.96 -5.23
N GLY A 495 -6.31 -9.74 -5.48
CA GLY A 495 -6.70 -10.81 -4.55
C GLY A 495 -6.98 -10.29 -3.14
N ASP A 496 -7.62 -9.11 -3.04
CA ASP A 496 -7.84 -8.32 -1.84
C ASP A 496 -9.31 -7.88 -1.75
N LEU A 497 -9.89 -7.89 -0.56
CA LEU A 497 -11.28 -7.48 -0.31
C LEU A 497 -11.43 -6.01 0.09
N SER A 498 -10.34 -5.33 0.46
CA SER A 498 -10.39 -3.92 0.89
C SER A 498 -10.96 -2.96 -0.18
N PRO A 499 -10.81 -3.18 -1.51
CA PRO A 499 -11.49 -2.37 -2.50
C PRO A 499 -13.02 -2.39 -2.42
N LEU A 500 -13.62 -3.50 -1.97
CA LEU A 500 -15.07 -3.56 -1.74
C LEU A 500 -15.50 -2.77 -0.51
N ASP A 501 -14.66 -2.74 0.50
CA ASP A 501 -14.89 -1.91 1.67
C ASP A 501 -14.84 -0.43 1.28
N ALA A 502 -13.89 -0.04 0.42
CA ALA A 502 -13.83 1.31 -0.16
C ALA A 502 -15.10 1.68 -0.93
N VAL A 503 -15.61 0.79 -1.78
CA VAL A 503 -16.91 0.99 -2.46
C VAL A 503 -18.03 1.24 -1.47
N SER A 504 -18.08 0.45 -0.39
CA SER A 504 -19.12 0.59 0.64
C SER A 504 -19.03 1.92 1.38
N VAL A 505 -17.80 2.36 1.69
CA VAL A 505 -17.53 3.67 2.32
C VAL A 505 -17.96 4.81 1.40
N LEU A 506 -17.53 4.80 0.13
CA LEU A 506 -17.91 5.82 -0.84
C LEU A 506 -19.43 5.92 -1.00
N GLN A 507 -20.13 4.80 -1.15
CA GLN A 507 -21.58 4.77 -1.25
C GLN A 507 -22.26 5.34 0.01
N LEU A 508 -21.71 5.08 1.19
CA LEU A 508 -22.22 5.64 2.44
C LEU A 508 -22.02 7.15 2.50
N ILE A 509 -20.84 7.64 2.11
CA ILE A 509 -20.54 9.08 2.04
C ILE A 509 -21.52 9.78 1.09
N TRP A 510 -21.69 9.28 -0.13
CA TRP A 510 -22.62 9.88 -1.11
C TRP A 510 -24.06 9.90 -0.63
N ARG A 511 -24.56 8.83 0.02
CA ARG A 511 -25.91 8.81 0.60
C ARG A 511 -26.08 9.86 1.71
N ARG A 512 -25.10 10.00 2.61
CA ARG A 512 -25.12 11.01 3.68
C ARG A 512 -25.14 12.42 3.11
N THR A 513 -24.31 12.68 2.12
CA THR A 513 -24.24 13.98 1.44
C THR A 513 -25.55 14.31 0.72
N ALA A 514 -26.16 13.32 0.05
CA ALA A 514 -27.45 13.51 -0.63
C ALA A 514 -28.60 13.83 0.34
N VAL A 515 -28.64 13.21 1.52
CA VAL A 515 -29.68 13.44 2.54
C VAL A 515 -29.46 14.78 3.26
N GLY A 516 -28.22 15.16 3.54
CA GLY A 516 -27.87 16.43 4.21
C GLY A 516 -28.05 17.67 3.32
N GLY A 517 -28.09 17.50 2.00
CA GLY A 517 -28.11 18.59 1.03
C GLY A 517 -29.45 19.29 0.81
N CYS A 518 -30.51 18.98 1.58
CA CYS A 518 -31.81 19.64 1.46
C CYS A 518 -31.81 21.13 1.89
N SER A 519 -30.72 21.66 2.42
CA SER A 519 -30.61 23.07 2.87
C SER A 519 -29.45 23.85 2.22
N GLY A 520 -29.04 23.50 1.02
CA GLY A 520 -28.17 24.32 0.13
C GLY A 520 -26.73 24.52 0.61
N ARG A 521 -25.76 23.98 -0.15
CA ARG A 521 -24.34 24.36 -0.22
C ARG A 521 -23.38 23.96 0.91
N GLN A 522 -23.78 23.24 1.96
CA GLN A 522 -22.80 22.80 2.95
C GLN A 522 -22.10 21.50 2.48
N ARG A 523 -20.91 21.64 1.92
CA ARG A 523 -20.03 20.49 1.62
C ARG A 523 -19.46 19.97 2.94
N PHE A 524 -19.58 18.67 3.17
CA PHE A 524 -18.90 18.02 4.29
C PHE A 524 -17.38 18.17 4.14
N SER A 525 -16.70 18.51 5.23
CA SER A 525 -15.23 18.52 5.30
C SER A 525 -14.67 17.10 5.12
N TRP A 526 -13.36 16.99 4.88
CA TRP A 526 -12.67 15.69 4.82
C TRP A 526 -12.95 14.87 6.07
N ASP A 527 -12.77 15.48 7.23
CA ASP A 527 -12.96 14.84 8.52
C ASP A 527 -14.42 14.40 8.75
N GLU A 528 -15.39 15.22 8.41
CA GLU A 528 -16.82 14.85 8.51
C GLU A 528 -17.19 13.68 7.60
N ARG A 529 -16.55 13.55 6.43
CA ARG A 529 -16.73 12.39 5.53
C ARG A 529 -16.20 11.11 6.17
N LEU A 530 -15.12 11.18 6.95
CA LEU A 530 -14.50 10.04 7.61
C LEU A 530 -15.24 9.60 8.88
N VAL A 531 -16.10 10.45 9.46
CA VAL A 531 -16.89 10.10 10.65
C VAL A 531 -18.02 9.14 10.27
N MET A 532 -17.78 7.89 10.54
CA MET A 532 -18.78 6.86 10.34
C MET A 532 -19.04 6.11 11.64
N PRO A 533 -20.32 5.91 12.05
CA PRO A 533 -20.63 5.18 13.26
C PRO A 533 -20.01 3.77 13.24
N GLY A 534 -19.12 3.50 14.20
CA GLY A 534 -18.51 2.19 14.38
C GLY A 534 -17.35 1.87 13.46
N ILE A 535 -16.83 2.83 12.69
CA ILE A 535 -15.61 2.69 11.90
C ILE A 535 -14.49 3.48 12.59
N ARG A 536 -13.45 2.80 13.01
CA ARG A 536 -12.20 3.40 13.49
C ARG A 536 -11.07 2.77 12.68
N GLY A 537 -10.23 3.60 12.09
CA GLY A 537 -9.12 3.18 11.26
C GLY A 537 -9.61 2.57 9.93
N LEU A 538 -9.49 3.34 8.86
CA LEU A 538 -9.68 2.88 7.50
C LEU A 538 -8.31 2.82 6.84
N TYR A 539 -8.07 1.78 6.08
CA TYR A 539 -6.88 1.68 5.27
C TYR A 539 -7.27 1.29 3.85
N PHE A 540 -6.97 2.19 2.92
CA PHE A 540 -7.23 1.99 1.49
C PHE A 540 -5.97 2.33 0.69
N PHE A 541 -5.37 1.24 0.14
CA PHE A 541 -4.12 1.46 -0.57
C PHE A 541 -3.85 0.34 -1.60
#